data_070c2b5b53d328f1edd5aec3c5196dd1
#
_entry.id   070c2b5b53d328f1edd5aec3c5196dd1
#
_cell.length_a   1.000
_cell.length_b   1.000
_cell.length_c   1.000
_cell.angle_alpha   90.00
_cell.angle_beta   90.00
_cell.angle_gamma   90.00
#
_symmetry.space_group_name_H-M   'P 1'
#
loop_
_entity.id
_entity.type
_entity.pdbx_description
1 polymer ?
#
loop_
_entity_poly.entity_id
_entity_poly.type
_entity_poly.pdbx_seq_one_letter_code
_entity_poly.pdbx_strand_id
1 'polypeptide(L)'
;HQRQRWHGLRLIAADKTTLALPESPSLYKRFGAHKGQQGLGPIAVEMCCLFDLVSRAPLRFVFDKVCTSEHKLILKLIRALKKGDLLLIDSGFYYCATFLKILRRKAHFLIPAKANNRPKVLRNLGQGDYLCQIKDSHGQTTLTVRVLFVYRKGFRRRRLVTSLLDPILFPASELANIYHMRWDIETFYRDFKHTMRTTSWHCRTPTTFHQELLVHMIVVCLIRIAMLEASHLANVSVSQLSFARALTETRLFLKILLSTTEQNRWATIWTAFVTSCAKY
;
A
#
# COMPACT_ATOMS: atom_id res chain seq x y z
N HIS A 1 13.12 -6.34 -16.95
CA HIS A 1 13.11 -6.93 -15.60
C HIS A 1 11.77 -7.61 -15.35
N GLN A 2 11.75 -8.97 -15.33
CA GLN A 2 10.59 -9.72 -14.87
C GLN A 2 10.40 -9.42 -13.38
N ARG A 3 9.34 -8.64 -13.06
CA ARG A 3 8.95 -8.41 -11.67
C ARG A 3 8.64 -9.76 -11.04
N GLN A 4 9.29 -10.05 -9.92
CA GLN A 4 9.04 -11.28 -9.16
C GLN A 4 7.53 -11.36 -8.85
N ARG A 5 6.88 -12.41 -9.36
CA ARG A 5 5.45 -12.66 -9.19
C ARG A 5 5.25 -13.90 -8.34
N TRP A 6 4.28 -13.86 -7.46
CA TRP A 6 3.88 -15.01 -6.69
C TRP A 6 2.77 -15.76 -7.44
N HIS A 7 3.02 -17.00 -7.85
CA HIS A 7 2.11 -17.78 -8.71
C HIS A 7 1.57 -16.98 -9.91
N GLY A 8 2.40 -16.18 -10.54
CA GLY A 8 2.00 -15.31 -11.65
C GLY A 8 1.26 -14.03 -11.25
N LEU A 9 0.98 -13.82 -9.96
CA LEU A 9 0.28 -12.65 -9.44
C LEU A 9 1.25 -11.58 -8.97
N ARG A 10 0.89 -10.30 -9.20
CA ARG A 10 1.58 -9.15 -8.63
C ARG A 10 0.95 -8.81 -7.28
N LEU A 11 1.77 -8.73 -6.24
CA LEU A 11 1.32 -8.44 -4.88
C LEU A 11 1.22 -6.93 -4.65
N ILE A 12 0.03 -6.46 -4.31
CA ILE A 12 -0.26 -5.04 -4.05
C ILE A 12 -0.92 -4.93 -2.68
N ALA A 13 -0.43 -4.04 -1.82
CA ALA A 13 -1.13 -3.64 -0.61
C ALA A 13 -1.91 -2.34 -0.86
N ALA A 14 -3.02 -2.16 -0.13
CA ALA A 14 -3.65 -0.87 0.00
C ALA A 14 -3.99 -0.60 1.46
N ASP A 15 -3.78 0.65 1.87
CA ASP A 15 -4.11 1.10 3.21
C ASP A 15 -4.41 2.60 3.19
N LYS A 16 -5.08 3.06 4.25
CA LYS A 16 -5.43 4.46 4.47
C LYS A 16 -4.52 5.06 5.52
N THR A 17 -4.19 6.33 5.33
CA THR A 17 -3.45 7.12 6.32
C THR A 17 -3.98 8.54 6.36
N THR A 18 -3.89 9.18 7.53
CA THR A 18 -4.23 10.58 7.72
C THR A 18 -2.96 11.43 7.65
N LEU A 19 -3.01 12.53 6.90
CA LEU A 19 -1.94 13.53 6.84
C LEU A 19 -2.47 14.82 7.47
N ALA A 20 -1.81 15.28 8.54
CA ALA A 20 -2.08 16.58 9.12
C ALA A 20 -1.57 17.69 8.19
N LEU A 21 -2.31 18.77 8.07
CA LEU A 21 -2.00 19.92 7.23
C LEU A 21 -1.81 21.19 8.07
N PRO A 22 -1.11 22.20 7.56
CA PRO A 22 -0.96 23.48 8.26
C PRO A 22 -2.30 24.22 8.36
N GLU A 23 -2.39 25.10 9.34
CA GLU A 23 -3.55 25.96 9.48
C GLU A 23 -3.68 26.93 8.32
N SER A 24 -4.83 26.86 7.64
CA SER A 24 -5.19 27.73 6.52
C SER A 24 -6.71 27.70 6.32
N PRO A 25 -7.39 28.83 6.16
CA PRO A 25 -8.82 28.88 5.88
C PRO A 25 -9.19 28.12 4.59
N SER A 26 -8.35 28.20 3.57
CA SER A 26 -8.55 27.50 2.29
C SER A 26 -8.45 25.98 2.43
N LEU A 27 -7.48 25.47 3.18
CA LEU A 27 -7.33 24.04 3.47
C LEU A 27 -8.47 23.54 4.37
N TYR A 28 -8.86 24.31 5.39
CA TYR A 28 -9.97 23.96 6.25
C TYR A 28 -11.29 23.84 5.48
N LYS A 29 -11.60 24.83 4.63
CA LYS A 29 -12.79 24.81 3.78
C LYS A 29 -12.87 23.57 2.89
N ARG A 30 -11.73 23.10 2.36
CA ARG A 30 -11.69 21.96 1.43
C ARG A 30 -11.63 20.61 2.13
N PHE A 31 -10.85 20.49 3.20
CA PHE A 31 -10.51 19.21 3.80
C PHE A 31 -11.14 18.98 5.18
N GLY A 32 -11.39 20.05 5.93
CA GLY A 32 -11.93 19.99 7.29
C GLY A 32 -10.87 19.60 8.31
N ALA A 33 -11.32 19.43 9.56
CA ALA A 33 -10.53 18.99 10.68
C ALA A 33 -11.26 17.88 11.45
N HIS A 34 -10.51 17.04 12.16
CA HIS A 34 -11.12 16.07 13.07
C HIS A 34 -11.83 16.79 14.21
N LYS A 35 -13.02 16.33 14.56
CA LYS A 35 -13.71 16.75 15.79
C LYS A 35 -13.27 15.83 16.92
N GLY A 36 -12.56 16.36 17.89
CA GLY A 36 -12.16 15.65 19.11
C GLY A 36 -13.00 16.07 20.31
N GLN A 37 -12.84 15.39 21.44
CA GLN A 37 -13.49 15.73 22.69
C GLN A 37 -13.10 17.12 23.24
N GLN A 38 -11.92 17.60 22.86
CA GLN A 38 -11.35 18.90 23.29
C GLN A 38 -11.52 20.01 22.23
N GLY A 39 -12.39 19.83 21.21
CA GLY A 39 -12.64 20.82 20.17
C GLY A 39 -12.14 20.36 18.78
N LEU A 40 -11.81 21.33 17.90
CA LEU A 40 -11.30 21.06 16.58
C LEU A 40 -9.82 20.62 16.62
N GLY A 41 -9.53 19.44 16.11
CA GLY A 41 -8.17 18.97 15.89
C GLY A 41 -7.53 19.61 14.65
N PRO A 42 -6.34 19.18 14.26
CA PRO A 42 -5.64 19.71 13.10
C PRO A 42 -6.42 19.49 11.81
N ILE A 43 -6.26 20.40 10.85
CA ILE A 43 -6.72 20.20 9.47
C ILE A 43 -6.03 18.96 8.92
N ALA A 44 -6.77 18.10 8.25
CA ALA A 44 -6.21 16.84 7.77
C ALA A 44 -6.86 16.36 6.47
N VAL A 45 -6.15 15.47 5.78
CA VAL A 45 -6.67 14.70 4.64
C VAL A 45 -6.52 13.20 4.90
N GLU A 46 -7.47 12.44 4.37
CA GLU A 46 -7.37 10.98 4.30
C GLU A 46 -6.75 10.59 2.97
N MET A 47 -5.61 9.93 3.01
CA MET A 47 -4.92 9.42 1.83
C MET A 47 -4.98 7.89 1.81
N CYS A 48 -5.23 7.31 0.65
CA CYS A 48 -5.10 5.87 0.42
C CYS A 48 -4.16 5.61 -0.76
N CYS A 49 -3.28 4.62 -0.63
CA CYS A 49 -2.28 4.29 -1.63
C CYS A 49 -2.38 2.82 -2.06
N LEU A 50 -2.13 2.54 -3.34
CA LEU A 50 -1.74 1.22 -3.83
C LEU A 50 -0.22 1.13 -3.79
N PHE A 51 0.29 0.08 -3.17
CA PHE A 51 1.70 -0.12 -2.89
C PHE A 51 2.17 -1.48 -3.41
N ASP A 52 3.18 -1.49 -4.26
CA ASP A 52 3.77 -2.73 -4.78
C ASP A 52 4.69 -3.34 -3.71
N LEU A 53 4.39 -4.56 -3.29
CA LEU A 53 5.09 -5.23 -2.19
C LEU A 53 6.49 -5.73 -2.56
N VAL A 54 6.76 -5.92 -3.85
CA VAL A 54 8.07 -6.38 -4.32
C VAL A 54 9.04 -5.21 -4.44
N SER A 55 8.67 -4.18 -5.18
CA SER A 55 9.50 -2.98 -5.33
C SER A 55 9.43 -2.03 -4.14
N ARG A 56 8.49 -2.26 -3.22
CA ARG A 56 8.19 -1.39 -2.06
C ARG A 56 7.93 0.07 -2.46
N ALA A 57 7.30 0.27 -3.60
CA ALA A 57 7.04 1.58 -4.18
C ALA A 57 5.53 1.88 -4.26
N PRO A 58 5.11 3.15 -4.05
CA PRO A 58 3.74 3.56 -4.30
C PRO A 58 3.44 3.50 -5.80
N LEU A 59 2.29 2.91 -6.16
CA LEU A 59 1.83 2.80 -7.55
C LEU A 59 0.84 3.89 -7.92
N ARG A 60 -0.06 4.18 -7.01
CA ARG A 60 -1.10 5.19 -7.14
C ARG A 60 -1.62 5.57 -5.77
N PHE A 61 -2.02 6.83 -5.62
CA PHE A 61 -2.67 7.32 -4.42
C PHE A 61 -3.87 8.19 -4.76
N VAL A 62 -4.75 8.33 -3.81
CA VAL A 62 -5.86 9.28 -3.80
C VAL A 62 -5.98 9.87 -2.41
N PHE A 63 -6.48 11.09 -2.33
CA PHE A 63 -6.80 11.71 -1.05
C PHE A 63 -8.16 12.42 -1.12
N ASP A 64 -8.74 12.63 0.05
CA ASP A 64 -10.01 13.34 0.19
C ASP A 64 -10.08 13.98 1.58
N LYS A 65 -11.19 14.69 1.84
CA LYS A 65 -11.44 15.35 3.13
C LYS A 65 -11.37 14.39 4.31
N VAL A 66 -11.13 14.92 5.49
CA VAL A 66 -11.14 14.20 6.76
C VAL A 66 -12.43 13.37 6.92
N CYS A 67 -12.34 12.25 7.62
CA CYS A 67 -13.42 11.29 7.80
C CYS A 67 -13.95 10.61 6.52
N THR A 68 -13.25 10.73 5.38
CA THR A 68 -13.59 9.93 4.21
C THR A 68 -13.29 8.46 4.50
N SER A 69 -14.30 7.59 4.31
CA SER A 69 -14.16 6.17 4.61
C SER A 69 -13.19 5.46 3.67
N GLU A 70 -12.53 4.43 4.17
CA GLU A 70 -11.64 3.54 3.40
C GLU A 70 -12.32 3.01 2.15
N HIS A 71 -13.61 2.60 2.27
CA HIS A 71 -14.39 2.13 1.15
C HIS A 71 -14.48 3.16 0.00
N LYS A 72 -14.74 4.44 0.32
CA LYS A 72 -14.82 5.49 -0.72
C LYS A 72 -13.48 5.72 -1.41
N LEU A 73 -12.37 5.67 -0.67
CA LEU A 73 -11.03 5.88 -1.21
C LEU A 73 -10.59 4.71 -2.10
N ILE A 74 -10.79 3.47 -1.64
CA ILE A 74 -10.37 2.29 -2.41
C ILE A 74 -11.12 2.16 -3.73
N LEU A 75 -12.40 2.55 -3.78
CA LEU A 75 -13.18 2.52 -5.03
C LEU A 75 -12.59 3.41 -6.13
N LYS A 76 -11.90 4.50 -5.77
CA LYS A 76 -11.17 5.36 -6.72
C LYS A 76 -9.89 4.69 -7.23
N LEU A 77 -9.25 3.85 -6.39
CA LEU A 77 -7.98 3.19 -6.70
C LEU A 77 -8.15 1.88 -7.48
N ILE A 78 -9.23 1.15 -7.29
CA ILE A 78 -9.49 -0.15 -7.96
C ILE A 78 -9.36 -0.03 -9.49
N ARG A 79 -9.65 1.15 -10.07
CA ARG A 79 -9.51 1.40 -11.51
C ARG A 79 -8.07 1.20 -12.02
N ALA A 80 -7.07 1.33 -11.15
CA ALA A 80 -5.66 1.17 -11.48
C ALA A 80 -5.18 -0.30 -11.39
N LEU A 81 -5.98 -1.19 -10.83
CA LEU A 81 -5.67 -2.62 -10.79
C LEU A 81 -5.69 -3.22 -12.19
N LYS A 82 -4.79 -4.16 -12.43
CA LYS A 82 -4.64 -4.90 -13.69
C LYS A 82 -4.97 -6.36 -13.48
N LYS A 83 -5.22 -7.08 -14.58
CA LYS A 83 -5.33 -8.54 -14.57
C LYS A 83 -4.08 -9.15 -13.91
N GLY A 84 -4.30 -10.09 -12.99
CA GLY A 84 -3.24 -10.77 -12.26
C GLY A 84 -2.66 -9.96 -11.08
N ASP A 85 -3.34 -8.90 -10.61
CA ASP A 85 -3.02 -8.27 -9.34
C ASP A 85 -3.70 -9.02 -8.20
N LEU A 86 -3.00 -9.24 -7.08
CA LEU A 86 -3.56 -9.68 -5.81
C LEU A 86 -3.50 -8.50 -4.83
N LEU A 87 -4.67 -7.96 -4.49
CA LEU A 87 -4.81 -6.82 -3.58
C LEU A 87 -4.96 -7.31 -2.14
N LEU A 88 -4.01 -6.93 -1.28
CA LEU A 88 -4.00 -7.17 0.16
C LEU A 88 -4.51 -5.93 0.87
N ILE A 89 -5.62 -6.04 1.59
CA ILE A 89 -6.28 -4.92 2.26
C ILE A 89 -6.72 -5.31 3.67
N ASP A 90 -6.98 -4.32 4.51
CA ASP A 90 -7.47 -4.55 5.87
C ASP A 90 -8.99 -4.73 5.91
N SER A 91 -9.50 -5.22 7.04
CA SER A 91 -10.92 -5.48 7.31
C SER A 91 -11.82 -4.24 7.17
N GLY A 92 -11.29 -3.03 7.31
CA GLY A 92 -11.99 -1.79 7.02
C GLY A 92 -12.49 -1.66 5.59
N PHE A 93 -11.83 -2.32 4.65
CA PHE A 93 -12.21 -2.38 3.23
C PHE A 93 -13.19 -3.51 2.88
N TYR A 94 -13.69 -4.26 3.87
CA TYR A 94 -14.54 -5.43 3.67
C TYR A 94 -15.96 -5.04 3.25
N TYR A 95 -16.18 -4.95 1.95
CA TYR A 95 -17.49 -4.70 1.32
C TYR A 95 -17.64 -5.53 0.05
N CYS A 96 -18.80 -6.18 -0.14
CA CYS A 96 -19.07 -7.01 -1.31
C CYS A 96 -18.89 -6.21 -2.62
N ALA A 97 -19.36 -4.96 -2.65
CA ALA A 97 -19.18 -4.07 -3.80
C ALA A 97 -17.70 -3.82 -4.15
N THR A 98 -16.80 -3.76 -3.15
CA THR A 98 -15.36 -3.67 -3.35
C THR A 98 -14.84 -4.92 -4.05
N PHE A 99 -15.21 -6.10 -3.56
CA PHE A 99 -14.78 -7.38 -4.13
C PHE A 99 -15.21 -7.56 -5.58
N LEU A 100 -16.48 -7.26 -5.88
CA LEU A 100 -17.02 -7.33 -7.25
C LEU A 100 -16.27 -6.40 -8.20
N LYS A 101 -15.91 -5.18 -7.77
CA LYS A 101 -15.14 -4.25 -8.59
C LYS A 101 -13.71 -4.72 -8.83
N ILE A 102 -13.07 -5.35 -7.84
CA ILE A 102 -11.74 -5.96 -7.99
C ILE A 102 -11.81 -7.10 -9.02
N LEU A 103 -12.78 -7.99 -8.88
CA LEU A 103 -12.95 -9.13 -9.79
C LEU A 103 -13.28 -8.71 -11.23
N ARG A 104 -14.05 -7.64 -11.42
CA ARG A 104 -14.30 -7.05 -12.76
C ARG A 104 -13.01 -6.57 -13.43
N ARG A 105 -11.96 -6.24 -12.65
CA ARG A 105 -10.62 -5.92 -13.16
C ARG A 105 -9.78 -7.16 -13.48
N LYS A 106 -10.33 -8.37 -13.32
CA LYS A 106 -9.59 -9.64 -13.39
C LYS A 106 -8.41 -9.67 -12.41
N ALA A 107 -8.58 -8.99 -11.27
CA ALA A 107 -7.68 -8.96 -10.13
C ALA A 107 -8.28 -9.79 -8.99
N HIS A 108 -7.45 -10.14 -8.01
CA HIS A 108 -7.82 -10.92 -6.84
C HIS A 108 -7.69 -10.09 -5.56
N PHE A 109 -8.26 -10.58 -4.47
CA PHE A 109 -8.13 -9.95 -3.16
C PHE A 109 -7.79 -10.97 -2.07
N LEU A 110 -7.16 -10.49 -1.01
CA LEU A 110 -6.91 -11.20 0.23
C LEU A 110 -7.13 -10.23 1.39
N ILE A 111 -8.08 -10.54 2.28
CA ILE A 111 -8.59 -9.63 3.30
C ILE A 111 -8.99 -10.39 4.57
N PRO A 112 -8.82 -9.84 5.79
CA PRO A 112 -9.39 -10.43 6.99
C PRO A 112 -10.93 -10.34 6.97
N ALA A 113 -11.58 -11.42 7.39
CA ALA A 113 -13.02 -11.39 7.61
C ALA A 113 -13.38 -10.44 8.76
N LYS A 114 -14.50 -9.72 8.63
CA LYS A 114 -15.09 -9.03 9.79
C LYS A 114 -15.59 -10.03 10.83
N ALA A 115 -15.48 -9.68 12.12
CA ALA A 115 -15.82 -10.57 13.23
C ALA A 115 -17.25 -11.14 13.11
N ASN A 116 -18.19 -10.30 12.71
CA ASN A 116 -19.62 -10.66 12.61
C ASN A 116 -20.01 -11.29 11.27
N ASN A 117 -19.04 -11.48 10.36
CA ASN A 117 -19.34 -12.10 9.07
C ASN A 117 -19.35 -13.62 9.22
N ARG A 118 -20.53 -14.23 8.97
CA ARG A 118 -20.73 -15.68 8.96
C ARG A 118 -21.13 -16.13 7.54
N PRO A 119 -20.16 -16.35 6.65
CA PRO A 119 -20.44 -16.77 5.29
C PRO A 119 -21.05 -18.18 5.31
N LYS A 120 -21.96 -18.47 4.35
CA LYS A 120 -22.51 -19.81 4.17
C LYS A 120 -21.42 -20.73 3.62
N VAL A 121 -21.08 -21.78 4.36
CA VAL A 121 -20.15 -22.82 3.90
C VAL A 121 -20.79 -23.62 2.78
N LEU A 122 -20.10 -23.73 1.64
CA LEU A 122 -20.51 -24.55 0.49
C LEU A 122 -19.75 -25.88 0.47
N ARG A 123 -18.44 -25.85 0.81
CA ARG A 123 -17.57 -27.01 0.78
C ARG A 123 -16.44 -26.87 1.81
N ASN A 124 -16.12 -27.94 2.50
CA ASN A 124 -14.92 -28.04 3.33
C ASN A 124 -13.76 -28.51 2.45
N LEU A 125 -12.66 -27.74 2.43
CA LEU A 125 -11.42 -28.04 1.70
C LEU A 125 -10.35 -28.66 2.60
N GLY A 126 -10.62 -28.80 3.91
CA GLY A 126 -9.75 -29.37 4.93
C GLY A 126 -9.02 -28.33 5.78
N GLN A 127 -8.53 -28.75 6.95
CA GLN A 127 -7.61 -27.97 7.82
C GLN A 127 -8.00 -26.49 8.08
N GLY A 128 -9.29 -26.21 8.21
CA GLY A 128 -9.78 -24.84 8.44
C GLY A 128 -9.84 -23.98 7.18
N ASP A 129 -9.97 -24.62 6.03
CA ASP A 129 -10.10 -24.02 4.70
C ASP A 129 -11.47 -24.37 4.11
N TYR A 130 -12.21 -23.36 3.68
CA TYR A 130 -13.60 -23.53 3.28
C TYR A 130 -13.92 -22.72 2.03
N LEU A 131 -14.65 -23.33 1.10
CA LEU A 131 -15.33 -22.60 0.05
C LEU A 131 -16.64 -22.09 0.63
N CYS A 132 -16.87 -20.79 0.52
CA CYS A 132 -18.00 -20.12 1.15
C CYS A 132 -18.73 -19.20 0.17
N GLN A 133 -19.97 -18.89 0.50
CA GLN A 133 -20.76 -17.87 -0.19
C GLN A 133 -20.98 -16.68 0.74
N ILE A 134 -20.65 -15.49 0.25
CA ILE A 134 -20.97 -14.22 0.90
C ILE A 134 -22.05 -13.49 0.11
N LYS A 135 -22.86 -12.70 0.80
CA LYS A 135 -23.91 -11.87 0.20
C LYS A 135 -23.59 -10.39 0.41
N ASP A 136 -24.09 -9.54 -0.45
CA ASP A 136 -24.09 -8.11 -0.22
C ASP A 136 -25.07 -7.73 0.91
N SER A 137 -25.05 -6.46 1.34
CA SER A 137 -25.92 -5.95 2.41
C SER A 137 -27.41 -6.06 2.10
N HIS A 138 -27.79 -6.20 0.84
CA HIS A 138 -29.17 -6.31 0.37
C HIS A 138 -29.54 -7.75 0.00
N GLY A 139 -28.61 -8.70 0.12
CA GLY A 139 -28.84 -10.11 -0.22
C GLY A 139 -29.00 -10.41 -1.72
N GLN A 140 -28.88 -9.38 -2.57
CA GLN A 140 -29.12 -9.48 -4.02
C GLN A 140 -27.97 -10.11 -4.78
N THR A 141 -26.72 -9.85 -4.32
CA THR A 141 -25.52 -10.37 -4.99
C THR A 141 -24.84 -11.39 -4.11
N THR A 142 -24.55 -12.55 -4.70
CA THR A 142 -23.78 -13.61 -4.05
C THR A 142 -22.42 -13.74 -4.70
N LEU A 143 -21.39 -13.96 -3.89
CA LEU A 143 -20.03 -14.17 -4.33
C LEU A 143 -19.44 -15.40 -3.66
N THR A 144 -18.89 -16.32 -4.47
CA THR A 144 -18.12 -17.45 -3.95
C THR A 144 -16.71 -16.96 -3.59
N VAL A 145 -16.29 -17.28 -2.37
CA VAL A 145 -14.99 -16.92 -1.80
C VAL A 145 -14.39 -18.11 -1.06
N ARG A 146 -13.11 -18.10 -0.86
CA ARG A 146 -12.43 -19.06 0.01
C ARG A 146 -12.12 -18.37 1.35
N VAL A 147 -12.41 -19.07 2.44
CA VAL A 147 -12.21 -18.60 3.82
C VAL A 147 -11.21 -19.49 4.51
N LEU A 148 -10.12 -18.90 4.96
CA LEU A 148 -8.98 -19.57 5.58
C LEU A 148 -8.89 -19.22 7.06
N PHE A 149 -8.74 -20.20 7.92
CA PHE A 149 -8.37 -19.99 9.31
C PHE A 149 -6.84 -20.08 9.44
N VAL A 150 -6.21 -18.94 9.58
CA VAL A 150 -4.75 -18.87 9.70
C VAL A 150 -4.33 -18.68 11.16
N TYR A 151 -3.31 -19.43 11.56
CA TYR A 151 -2.68 -19.32 12.86
C TYR A 151 -1.18 -19.06 12.66
N ARG A 152 -0.65 -18.11 13.40
CA ARG A 152 0.79 -17.87 13.51
C ARG A 152 1.16 -17.78 14.98
N LYS A 153 2.24 -18.46 15.39
CA LYS A 153 2.73 -18.41 16.78
C LYS A 153 2.91 -16.95 17.24
N GLY A 154 2.35 -16.59 18.39
CA GLY A 154 2.36 -15.24 18.93
C GLY A 154 1.26 -14.30 18.40
N PHE A 155 0.40 -14.76 17.50
CA PHE A 155 -0.71 -13.96 16.96
C PHE A 155 -2.06 -14.64 17.18
N ARG A 156 -3.13 -13.83 17.33
CA ARG A 156 -4.49 -14.37 17.40
C ARG A 156 -4.86 -15.06 16.09
N ARG A 157 -5.59 -16.17 16.19
CA ARG A 157 -6.19 -16.84 15.02
C ARG A 157 -7.01 -15.83 14.20
N ARG A 158 -6.76 -15.76 12.91
CA ARG A 158 -7.47 -14.86 12.00
C ARG A 158 -8.18 -15.66 10.91
N ARG A 159 -9.30 -15.13 10.43
CA ARG A 159 -9.95 -15.61 9.22
C ARG A 159 -9.57 -14.70 8.07
N LEU A 160 -9.00 -15.26 7.01
CA LEU A 160 -8.74 -14.55 5.76
C LEU A 160 -9.80 -14.98 4.74
N VAL A 161 -10.18 -14.05 3.89
CA VAL A 161 -11.12 -14.24 2.78
C VAL A 161 -10.41 -13.87 1.49
N THR A 162 -10.53 -14.74 0.47
CA THR A 162 -9.88 -14.51 -0.82
C THR A 162 -10.75 -14.98 -1.98
N SER A 163 -10.50 -14.42 -3.16
CA SER A 163 -11.05 -14.90 -4.43
C SER A 163 -10.19 -15.97 -5.11
N LEU A 164 -9.06 -16.37 -4.51
CA LEU A 164 -8.21 -17.46 -4.98
C LEU A 164 -8.77 -18.79 -4.47
N LEU A 165 -9.60 -19.45 -5.28
CA LEU A 165 -10.44 -20.56 -4.84
C LEU A 165 -9.72 -21.91 -4.81
N ASP A 166 -8.66 -22.08 -5.60
CA ASP A 166 -7.92 -23.34 -5.70
C ASP A 166 -6.94 -23.51 -4.54
N PRO A 167 -7.11 -24.51 -3.64
CA PRO A 167 -6.24 -24.74 -2.49
C PRO A 167 -4.89 -25.37 -2.85
N ILE A 168 -4.78 -26.02 -4.00
CA ILE A 168 -3.55 -26.65 -4.48
C ILE A 168 -2.64 -25.57 -5.07
N LEU A 169 -3.19 -24.74 -5.96
CA LEU A 169 -2.44 -23.66 -6.59
C LEU A 169 -2.08 -22.54 -5.60
N PHE A 170 -2.92 -22.30 -4.58
CA PHE A 170 -2.72 -21.24 -3.60
C PHE A 170 -2.83 -21.80 -2.16
N PRO A 171 -1.78 -22.43 -1.63
CA PRO A 171 -1.80 -23.03 -0.30
C PRO A 171 -2.13 -22.02 0.82
N ALA A 172 -2.91 -22.44 1.81
CA ALA A 172 -3.35 -21.58 2.91
C ALA A 172 -2.15 -21.00 3.72
N SER A 173 -1.09 -21.80 3.89
CA SER A 173 0.14 -21.36 4.56
C SER A 173 0.85 -20.24 3.83
N GLU A 174 0.91 -20.30 2.50
CA GLU A 174 1.52 -19.25 1.69
C GLU A 174 0.67 -17.97 1.71
N LEU A 175 -0.67 -18.09 1.59
CA LEU A 175 -1.58 -16.95 1.69
C LEU A 175 -1.46 -16.22 3.04
N ALA A 176 -1.26 -16.98 4.13
CA ALA A 176 -1.02 -16.41 5.46
C ALA A 176 0.28 -15.60 5.50
N ASN A 177 1.36 -16.11 4.91
CA ASN A 177 2.66 -15.44 4.84
C ASN A 177 2.57 -14.18 3.97
N ILE A 178 1.92 -14.27 2.81
CA ILE A 178 1.73 -13.13 1.91
C ILE A 178 0.89 -12.05 2.56
N TYR A 179 -0.19 -12.42 3.25
CA TYR A 179 -0.99 -11.41 3.95
C TYR A 179 -0.17 -10.63 4.98
N HIS A 180 0.82 -11.26 5.59
CA HIS A 180 1.71 -10.56 6.52
C HIS A 180 2.53 -9.45 5.86
N MET A 181 2.89 -9.60 4.57
CA MET A 181 3.61 -8.57 3.83
C MET A 181 2.81 -7.26 3.69
N ARG A 182 1.49 -7.28 3.91
CA ARG A 182 0.67 -6.06 3.90
C ARG A 182 1.23 -4.97 4.83
N TRP A 183 1.87 -5.37 5.95
CA TRP A 183 2.48 -4.41 6.90
C TRP A 183 3.58 -3.53 6.29
N ASP A 184 4.10 -3.89 5.14
CA ASP A 184 5.10 -3.07 4.44
C ASP A 184 4.55 -1.70 4.01
N ILE A 185 3.24 -1.58 3.77
CA ILE A 185 2.62 -0.27 3.48
C ILE A 185 2.58 0.63 4.73
N GLU A 186 2.42 0.06 5.93
CA GLU A 186 2.49 0.81 7.19
C GLU A 186 3.91 1.34 7.43
N THR A 187 4.93 0.52 7.13
CA THR A 187 6.33 0.94 7.13
C THR A 187 6.57 2.05 6.11
N PHE A 188 6.02 1.92 4.90
CA PHE A 188 6.09 3.00 3.90
C PHE A 188 5.47 4.30 4.43
N TYR A 189 4.30 4.27 5.07
CA TYR A 189 3.70 5.48 5.64
C TYR A 189 4.53 6.08 6.78
N ARG A 190 5.19 5.25 7.58
CA ARG A 190 6.14 5.72 8.61
C ARG A 190 7.33 6.40 7.96
N ASP A 191 7.96 5.80 6.94
CA ASP A 191 9.07 6.41 6.19
C ASP A 191 8.64 7.73 5.56
N PHE A 192 7.47 7.75 4.91
CA PHE A 192 6.92 8.93 4.28
C PHE A 192 6.68 10.07 5.28
N LYS A 193 5.99 9.80 6.39
CA LYS A 193 5.65 10.81 7.39
C LYS A 193 6.84 11.29 8.20
N HIS A 194 7.62 10.35 8.73
CA HIS A 194 8.63 10.67 9.75
C HIS A 194 10.03 10.78 9.16
N THR A 195 10.46 9.83 8.34
CA THR A 195 11.82 9.85 7.78
C THR A 195 11.99 10.97 6.76
N MET A 196 11.01 11.18 5.90
CA MET A 196 11.01 12.31 4.95
C MET A 196 10.52 13.63 5.56
N ARG A 197 9.96 13.59 6.79
CA ARG A 197 9.40 14.76 7.47
C ARG A 197 8.29 15.45 6.69
N THR A 198 7.44 14.68 5.98
CA THR A 198 6.31 15.24 5.23
C THR A 198 5.17 15.73 6.12
N THR A 199 5.35 15.78 7.42
CA THR A 199 4.42 16.42 8.37
C THR A 199 4.59 17.94 8.42
N SER A 200 5.68 18.48 7.86
CA SER A 200 5.97 19.92 7.80
C SER A 200 5.64 20.48 6.41
N TRP A 201 4.34 20.57 6.10
CA TRP A 201 3.85 21.10 4.83
C TRP A 201 4.00 22.62 4.77
N HIS A 202 4.37 23.14 3.59
CA HIS A 202 4.44 24.58 3.30
C HIS A 202 3.20 25.10 2.59
N CYS A 203 2.35 24.21 2.11
CA CYS A 203 1.13 24.54 1.37
C CYS A 203 0.16 25.39 2.19
N ARG A 204 -0.57 26.27 1.51
CA ARG A 204 -1.66 27.10 2.08
C ARG A 204 -2.97 26.91 1.34
N THR A 205 -2.94 26.24 0.18
CA THR A 205 -4.12 25.99 -0.66
C THR A 205 -4.21 24.50 -1.04
N PRO A 206 -5.40 24.01 -1.41
CA PRO A 206 -5.56 22.64 -1.89
C PRO A 206 -4.69 22.31 -3.11
N THR A 207 -4.48 23.26 -3.99
CA THR A 207 -3.65 23.12 -5.20
C THR A 207 -2.17 22.96 -4.80
N THR A 208 -1.65 23.84 -3.94
CA THR A 208 -0.25 23.76 -3.49
C THR A 208 0.00 22.52 -2.66
N PHE A 209 -0.99 22.08 -1.85
CA PHE A 209 -0.90 20.78 -1.17
C PHE A 209 -0.75 19.61 -2.16
N HIS A 210 -1.57 19.60 -3.22
CA HIS A 210 -1.50 18.54 -4.22
C HIS A 210 -0.14 18.53 -4.92
N GLN A 211 0.38 19.68 -5.28
CA GLN A 211 1.71 19.83 -5.91
C GLN A 211 2.82 19.32 -4.98
N GLU A 212 2.82 19.75 -3.72
CA GLU A 212 3.80 19.35 -2.72
C GLU A 212 3.75 17.83 -2.45
N LEU A 213 2.54 17.27 -2.34
CA LEU A 213 2.34 15.82 -2.21
C LEU A 213 2.88 15.04 -3.41
N LEU A 214 2.66 15.52 -4.64
CA LEU A 214 3.20 14.90 -5.85
C LEU A 214 4.73 14.91 -5.87
N VAL A 215 5.36 16.02 -5.49
CA VAL A 215 6.83 16.11 -5.40
C VAL A 215 7.37 15.09 -4.39
N HIS A 216 6.78 15.01 -3.21
CA HIS A 216 7.17 14.01 -2.22
C HIS A 216 7.03 12.56 -2.74
N MET A 217 5.95 12.26 -3.45
CA MET A 217 5.74 10.93 -4.02
C MET A 217 6.76 10.61 -5.13
N ILE A 218 7.13 11.60 -5.96
CA ILE A 218 8.19 11.45 -6.97
C ILE A 218 9.52 11.11 -6.29
N VAL A 219 9.90 11.87 -5.24
CA VAL A 219 11.13 11.62 -4.49
C VAL A 219 11.13 10.22 -3.88
N VAL A 220 10.01 9.78 -3.27
CA VAL A 220 9.88 8.40 -2.78
C VAL A 220 10.13 7.39 -3.90
N CYS A 221 9.50 7.58 -5.06
CA CYS A 221 9.67 6.66 -6.19
C CYS A 221 11.13 6.58 -6.66
N LEU A 222 11.83 7.71 -6.74
CA LEU A 222 13.25 7.75 -7.10
C LEU A 222 14.12 7.00 -6.09
N ILE A 223 13.89 7.21 -4.78
CA ILE A 223 14.59 6.48 -3.72
C ILE A 223 14.33 4.97 -3.83
N ARG A 224 13.07 4.56 -4.04
CA ARG A 224 12.71 3.14 -4.16
C ARG A 224 13.29 2.48 -5.42
N ILE A 225 13.44 3.22 -6.52
CA ILE A 225 14.14 2.74 -7.73
C ILE A 225 15.62 2.48 -7.39
N ALA A 226 16.30 3.43 -6.75
CA ALA A 226 17.69 3.26 -6.34
C ALA A 226 17.87 2.09 -5.36
N MET A 227 16.97 1.95 -4.37
CA MET A 227 16.98 0.82 -3.45
C MET A 227 16.75 -0.52 -4.16
N LEU A 228 15.88 -0.57 -5.18
CA LEU A 228 15.65 -1.78 -5.96
C LEU A 228 16.89 -2.17 -6.75
N GLU A 229 17.56 -1.23 -7.40
CA GLU A 229 18.83 -1.49 -8.10
C GLU A 229 19.94 -1.89 -7.12
N ALA A 230 20.04 -1.21 -5.98
CA ALA A 230 20.99 -1.55 -4.92
C ALA A 230 20.76 -2.97 -4.37
N SER A 231 19.49 -3.39 -4.21
CA SER A 231 19.14 -4.75 -3.78
C SER A 231 19.60 -5.82 -4.76
N HIS A 232 19.48 -5.56 -6.06
CA HIS A 232 19.97 -6.46 -7.10
C HIS A 232 21.51 -6.55 -7.09
N LEU A 233 22.20 -5.41 -6.93
CA LEU A 233 23.65 -5.34 -6.86
C LEU A 233 24.21 -6.13 -5.67
N ALA A 234 23.58 -5.98 -4.51
CA ALA A 234 24.01 -6.62 -3.26
C ALA A 234 23.43 -8.04 -3.09
N ASN A 235 22.56 -8.50 -4.01
CA ASN A 235 21.84 -9.78 -3.93
C ASN A 235 21.08 -9.95 -2.60
N VAL A 236 20.39 -8.90 -2.16
CA VAL A 236 19.58 -8.88 -0.94
C VAL A 236 18.15 -8.40 -1.24
N SER A 237 17.23 -8.66 -0.32
CA SER A 237 15.86 -8.12 -0.44
C SER A 237 15.86 -6.60 -0.23
N VAL A 238 15.01 -5.87 -0.98
CA VAL A 238 14.80 -4.42 -0.76
C VAL A 238 14.39 -4.11 0.69
N SER A 239 13.74 -5.06 1.37
CA SER A 239 13.34 -4.90 2.78
C SER A 239 14.52 -4.87 3.76
N GLN A 240 15.69 -5.33 3.36
CA GLN A 240 16.91 -5.29 4.18
C GLN A 240 17.67 -3.97 4.05
N LEU A 241 17.34 -3.15 3.04
CA LEU A 241 17.97 -1.86 2.84
C LEU A 241 17.28 -0.76 3.67
N SER A 242 18.09 0.16 4.20
CA SER A 242 17.58 1.28 4.99
C SER A 242 17.05 2.42 4.11
N PHE A 243 15.76 2.75 4.23
CA PHE A 243 15.17 3.90 3.54
C PHE A 243 15.80 5.23 3.99
N ALA A 244 16.07 5.38 5.29
CA ALA A 244 16.70 6.60 5.84
C ALA A 244 18.08 6.83 5.25
N ARG A 245 18.88 5.77 5.10
CA ARG A 245 20.18 5.85 4.43
C ARG A 245 20.02 6.21 2.96
N ALA A 246 19.16 5.52 2.22
CA ALA A 246 18.91 5.80 0.81
C ALA A 246 18.44 7.26 0.59
N LEU A 247 17.63 7.82 1.50
CA LEU A 247 17.26 9.24 1.48
C LEU A 247 18.47 10.16 1.67
N THR A 248 19.38 9.84 2.58
CA THR A 248 20.62 10.62 2.81
C THR A 248 21.51 10.59 1.58
N GLU A 249 21.74 9.40 1.02
CA GLU A 249 22.52 9.23 -0.21
C GLU A 249 21.87 9.95 -1.41
N THR A 250 20.53 9.95 -1.50
CA THR A 250 19.81 10.70 -2.53
C THR A 250 20.06 12.20 -2.44
N ARG A 251 20.12 12.77 -1.22
CA ARG A 251 20.44 14.19 -1.04
C ARG A 251 21.87 14.51 -1.50
N LEU A 252 22.83 13.64 -1.21
CA LEU A 252 24.22 13.79 -1.67
C LEU A 252 24.31 13.66 -3.19
N PHE A 253 23.66 12.64 -3.75
CA PHE A 253 23.57 12.42 -5.19
C PHE A 253 23.02 13.64 -5.94
N LEU A 254 21.92 14.23 -5.47
CA LEU A 254 21.36 15.44 -6.08
C LEU A 254 22.31 16.63 -6.03
N LYS A 255 23.06 16.84 -4.93
CA LYS A 255 24.07 17.89 -4.84
C LYS A 255 25.18 17.69 -5.88
N ILE A 256 25.71 16.48 -6.00
CA ILE A 256 26.74 16.15 -6.98
C ILE A 256 26.21 16.31 -8.41
N LEU A 257 25.00 15.83 -8.68
CA LEU A 257 24.36 15.93 -10.00
C LEU A 257 24.20 17.39 -10.44
N LEU A 258 23.73 18.26 -9.54
CA LEU A 258 23.53 19.70 -9.82
C LEU A 258 24.84 20.46 -10.00
N SER A 259 25.95 19.99 -9.43
CA SER A 259 27.29 20.58 -9.61
C SER A 259 28.06 20.03 -10.81
N THR A 260 27.53 18.99 -11.47
CA THR A 260 28.21 18.31 -12.59
C THR A 260 27.64 18.80 -13.92
N THR A 261 28.45 19.44 -14.72
CA THR A 261 28.09 19.93 -16.06
C THR A 261 28.30 18.88 -17.16
N GLU A 262 29.15 17.88 -16.90
CA GLU A 262 29.54 16.85 -17.85
C GLU A 262 28.55 15.68 -17.84
N GLN A 263 27.72 15.58 -18.88
CA GLN A 263 26.70 14.52 -19.01
C GLN A 263 27.30 13.10 -19.06
N ASN A 264 28.50 12.93 -19.58
CA ASN A 264 29.21 11.63 -19.64
C ASN A 264 29.52 11.03 -18.26
N ARG A 265 29.52 11.84 -17.18
CA ARG A 265 29.77 11.38 -15.81
C ARG A 265 28.51 10.90 -15.08
N TRP A 266 27.32 11.13 -15.62
CA TRP A 266 26.06 10.82 -14.92
C TRP A 266 25.88 9.32 -14.64
N ALA A 267 26.30 8.44 -15.55
CA ALA A 267 26.23 6.99 -15.33
C ALA A 267 27.15 6.55 -14.17
N THR A 268 28.35 7.10 -14.09
CA THR A 268 29.31 6.82 -12.99
C THR A 268 28.76 7.33 -11.65
N ILE A 269 28.20 8.54 -11.61
CA ILE A 269 27.59 9.14 -10.41
C ILE A 269 26.40 8.31 -9.96
N TRP A 270 25.54 7.84 -10.90
CA TRP A 270 24.42 6.96 -10.59
C TRP A 270 24.89 5.63 -10.00
N THR A 271 25.89 4.98 -10.61
CA THR A 271 26.44 3.71 -10.11
C THR A 271 27.02 3.87 -8.71
N ALA A 272 27.76 4.93 -8.44
CA ALA A 272 28.30 5.22 -7.11
C ALA A 272 27.19 5.43 -6.07
N PHE A 273 26.12 6.15 -6.44
CA PHE A 273 24.95 6.38 -5.59
C PHE A 273 24.24 5.07 -5.25
N VAL A 274 23.95 4.23 -6.25
CA VAL A 274 23.27 2.93 -6.04
C VAL A 274 24.14 2.02 -5.17
N THR A 275 25.44 1.96 -5.40
CA THR A 275 26.39 1.20 -4.58
C THR A 275 26.40 1.69 -3.12
N SER A 276 26.30 3.00 -2.90
CA SER A 276 26.22 3.56 -1.54
C SER A 276 24.92 3.19 -0.84
N CYS A 277 23.80 3.12 -1.57
CA CYS A 277 22.52 2.66 -1.05
C CYS A 277 22.53 1.17 -0.67
N ALA A 278 23.42 0.36 -1.26
CA ALA A 278 23.54 -1.08 -0.99
C ALA A 278 24.30 -1.41 0.31
N LYS A 279 25.00 -0.44 0.89
CA LYS A 279 25.70 -0.65 2.18
C LYS A 279 24.67 -0.72 3.32
N TYR A 280 24.81 -1.71 4.20
CA TYR A 280 23.94 -1.97 5.35
C TYR A 280 24.15 -0.98 6.49
#